data_566ebeae157400c1cbf44a8cb47b51f6
#
_entry.id   566ebeae157400c1cbf44a8cb47b51f6
#
_cell.length_a   1.000
_cell.length_b   1.000
_cell.length_c   1.000
_cell.angle_alpha   90.00
_cell.angle_beta   90.00
_cell.angle_gamma   90.00
#
_symmetry.space_group_name_H-M   'P 1'
#
loop_
_entity.id
_entity.type
_entity.pdbx_description
1 polymer ?
#
loop_
_entity_poly.entity_id
_entity_poly.type
_entity_poly.pdbx_seq_one_letter_code
_entity_poly.pdbx_strand_id
1 'polypeptide(L)'
;MAKKSLRQQAAAVIRSKTAFNTDSKKGGNAGSKTVPGNYKSLQSLRSANETVLALAKIAEDMNVQRIKQITPDNAEQYLGLKRDNFASQKALDRDRKALSIALGVEIPRLKAVSEQVLSSRAYSTEQINNITKSMTDRNALAVKIAHNAGLRAHELLTLKRADEGTKTTSRTWTEDRFAGRDGTVYLVTGKGGLTREVLISNDLAKELEGRRHEQPQTKMDRGINYLQRYDIGGGNALSSSFTRASQRALTFSHGLHGVRHRYAQERIDEIKLKFNVDHDSARDIVAQELGHFRGDITEVYLR
;
A
#
# COMPACT_ATOMS: atom_id res chain seq x y z
N MET A 1 30.00 -0.46 -28.54
CA MET A 1 29.24 -0.57 -27.30
C MET A 1 27.81 -0.96 -27.61
N ALA A 2 27.23 -1.96 -26.93
CA ALA A 2 25.85 -2.38 -27.16
C ALA A 2 24.87 -1.24 -26.81
N LYS A 3 23.83 -1.06 -27.64
CA LYS A 3 22.81 -0.03 -27.48
C LYS A 3 21.98 -0.38 -26.22
N LYS A 4 21.91 0.53 -25.21
CA LYS A 4 21.11 0.33 -24.01
C LYS A 4 19.63 0.17 -24.37
N SER A 5 18.95 -0.82 -23.78
CA SER A 5 17.50 -0.99 -23.92
C SER A 5 16.75 0.24 -23.37
N LEU A 6 15.52 0.48 -23.82
CA LEU A 6 14.67 1.58 -23.30
C LEU A 6 14.48 1.48 -21.78
N ARG A 7 14.36 0.27 -21.24
CA ARG A 7 14.31 0.04 -19.79
C ARG A 7 15.59 0.46 -19.06
N GLN A 8 16.77 0.17 -19.63
CA GLN A 8 18.05 0.61 -19.06
C GLN A 8 18.21 2.13 -19.14
N GLN A 9 17.76 2.75 -20.24
CA GLN A 9 17.75 4.21 -20.38
C GLN A 9 16.80 4.86 -19.38
N ALA A 10 15.57 4.34 -19.24
CA ALA A 10 14.60 4.82 -18.26
C ALA A 10 15.13 4.67 -16.82
N ALA A 11 15.78 3.55 -16.49
CA ALA A 11 16.42 3.35 -15.19
C ALA A 11 17.51 4.37 -14.91
N ALA A 12 18.32 4.73 -15.90
CA ALA A 12 19.36 5.75 -15.75
C ALA A 12 18.75 7.14 -15.47
N VAL A 13 17.70 7.53 -16.21
CA VAL A 13 16.99 8.79 -16.01
C VAL A 13 16.35 8.85 -14.61
N ILE A 14 15.64 7.80 -14.22
CA ILE A 14 14.90 7.79 -12.94
C ILE A 14 15.86 7.71 -11.75
N ARG A 15 17.03 7.05 -11.86
CA ARG A 15 18.03 7.01 -10.79
C ARG A 15 18.46 8.41 -10.33
N SER A 16 18.61 9.36 -11.24
CA SER A 16 18.97 10.75 -10.90
C SER A 16 17.83 11.52 -10.20
N LYS A 17 16.62 10.96 -10.23
CA LYS A 17 15.39 11.56 -9.66
C LYS A 17 14.95 10.85 -8.37
N THR A 18 15.79 9.97 -7.82
CA THR A 18 15.50 9.26 -6.56
C THR A 18 16.21 9.92 -5.38
N ALA A 19 15.55 9.89 -4.21
CA ALA A 19 16.12 10.31 -2.94
C ALA A 19 15.83 9.23 -1.89
N PHE A 20 16.52 8.08 -2.03
CA PHE A 20 16.46 7.03 -1.04
C PHE A 20 17.30 7.42 0.18
N ASN A 21 16.79 7.18 1.40
CA ASN A 21 17.48 7.40 2.67
C ASN A 21 17.85 8.84 3.01
N THR A 22 17.19 9.85 2.44
CA THR A 22 17.27 11.17 3.03
C THR A 22 16.43 11.18 4.30
N ASP A 23 17.09 11.21 5.45
CA ASP A 23 16.59 11.15 6.82
C ASP A 23 15.09 11.43 6.97
N SER A 24 14.30 10.37 7.08
CA SER A 24 12.89 10.45 7.51
C SER A 24 12.77 10.66 9.04
N LYS A 25 13.82 11.16 9.69
CA LYS A 25 13.85 11.44 11.13
C LYS A 25 12.97 12.61 11.57
N LYS A 26 12.40 13.36 10.63
CA LYS A 26 11.36 14.35 10.94
C LYS A 26 10.01 13.74 10.58
N GLY A 27 9.34 13.21 11.59
CA GLY A 27 7.97 12.74 11.49
C GLY A 27 7.07 13.83 10.91
N GLY A 28 6.16 13.40 10.06
CA GLY A 28 5.22 14.23 9.31
C GLY A 28 5.82 14.72 8.01
N ASN A 29 5.14 14.44 6.92
CA ASN A 29 5.46 14.87 5.54
C ASN A 29 6.93 15.22 5.36
N ALA A 30 7.80 14.20 5.35
CA ALA A 30 9.22 14.40 5.09
C ALA A 30 9.31 15.32 3.88
N GLY A 31 9.80 16.53 4.09
CA GLY A 31 9.76 17.59 3.12
C GLY A 31 10.29 17.04 1.82
N SER A 32 9.40 16.90 0.86
CA SER A 32 9.73 16.41 -0.44
C SER A 32 10.84 17.28 -0.98
N LYS A 33 12.08 16.77 -1.02
CA LYS A 33 13.13 17.46 -1.74
C LYS A 33 12.67 17.58 -3.17
N THR A 34 12.36 18.78 -3.61
CA THR A 34 12.06 19.10 -5.00
C THR A 34 13.32 18.86 -5.82
N VAL A 35 13.21 17.98 -6.83
CA VAL A 35 14.17 17.94 -7.92
C VAL A 35 14.00 19.22 -8.74
N PRO A 36 15.04 19.73 -9.41
CA PRO A 36 14.88 20.88 -10.31
C PRO A 36 13.66 20.67 -11.22
N GLY A 37 12.72 21.65 -11.23
CA GLY A 37 11.43 21.50 -11.92
C GLY A 37 10.21 21.24 -11.03
N ASN A 38 10.28 21.50 -9.71
CA ASN A 38 9.18 21.35 -8.74
C ASN A 38 8.64 19.92 -8.54
N TYR A 39 9.32 18.86 -9.01
CA TYR A 39 8.89 17.47 -8.80
C TYR A 39 9.47 16.87 -7.54
N LYS A 40 8.59 16.19 -6.81
CA LYS A 40 8.95 15.40 -5.62
C LYS A 40 9.83 14.23 -6.03
N SER A 41 11.01 14.13 -5.44
CA SER A 41 11.90 12.99 -5.66
C SER A 41 11.21 11.68 -5.26
N LEU A 42 11.51 10.61 -5.99
CA LEU A 42 11.01 9.27 -5.68
C LEU A 42 11.73 8.71 -4.44
N GLN A 43 10.98 8.48 -3.38
CA GLN A 43 11.51 8.05 -2.07
C GLN A 43 11.39 6.54 -1.84
N SER A 44 10.74 5.78 -2.72
CA SER A 44 10.63 4.33 -2.56
C SER A 44 11.12 3.58 -3.80
N LEU A 45 11.85 2.49 -3.58
CA LEU A 45 12.33 1.58 -4.63
C LEU A 45 11.18 1.10 -5.52
N ARG A 46 10.02 0.80 -4.92
CA ARG A 46 8.85 0.36 -5.69
C ARG A 46 8.37 1.46 -6.64
N SER A 47 8.19 2.68 -6.15
CA SER A 47 7.76 3.80 -7.00
C SER A 47 8.76 4.09 -8.10
N ALA A 48 10.06 3.99 -7.81
CA ALA A 48 11.11 4.15 -8.82
C ALA A 48 11.00 3.06 -9.90
N ASN A 49 10.87 1.79 -9.52
CA ASN A 49 10.73 0.69 -10.46
C ASN A 49 9.45 0.79 -11.29
N GLU A 50 8.31 1.14 -10.68
CA GLU A 50 7.04 1.36 -11.38
C GLU A 50 7.16 2.51 -12.38
N THR A 51 7.86 3.59 -12.04
CA THR A 51 8.13 4.73 -12.93
C THR A 51 9.05 4.35 -14.09
N VAL A 52 10.11 3.56 -13.83
CA VAL A 52 10.99 3.03 -14.87
C VAL A 52 10.22 2.18 -15.89
N LEU A 53 9.36 1.28 -15.40
CA LEU A 53 8.56 0.41 -16.27
C LEU A 53 7.55 1.23 -17.09
N ALA A 54 6.89 2.20 -16.46
CA ALA A 54 5.95 3.09 -17.15
C ALA A 54 6.66 3.91 -18.23
N LEU A 55 7.81 4.53 -17.93
CA LEU A 55 8.58 5.33 -18.87
C LEU A 55 9.12 4.50 -20.05
N ALA A 56 9.59 3.29 -19.79
CA ALA A 56 10.05 2.39 -20.84
C ALA A 56 8.90 2.00 -21.78
N LYS A 57 7.72 1.67 -21.21
CA LYS A 57 6.52 1.35 -21.99
C LYS A 57 6.03 2.54 -22.83
N ILE A 58 6.01 3.74 -22.25
CA ILE A 58 5.69 4.97 -22.98
C ILE A 58 6.61 5.17 -24.19
N ALA A 59 7.91 4.99 -23.99
CA ALA A 59 8.89 5.13 -25.07
C ALA A 59 8.69 4.08 -26.17
N GLU A 60 8.31 2.85 -25.82
CA GLU A 60 7.90 1.81 -26.78
C GLU A 60 6.65 2.22 -27.54
N ASP A 61 5.60 2.65 -26.86
CA ASP A 61 4.32 3.06 -27.44
C ASP A 61 4.49 4.26 -28.39
N MET A 62 5.39 5.19 -28.05
CA MET A 62 5.76 6.35 -28.89
C MET A 62 6.73 6.01 -30.01
N ASN A 63 7.19 4.75 -30.10
CA ASN A 63 8.19 4.28 -31.08
C ASN A 63 9.50 5.10 -31.09
N VAL A 64 9.93 5.61 -29.92
CA VAL A 64 11.21 6.33 -29.80
C VAL A 64 12.36 5.39 -29.46
N GLN A 65 13.54 5.66 -30.03
CA GLN A 65 14.74 4.83 -29.79
C GLN A 65 15.51 5.25 -28.54
N ARG A 66 15.25 6.45 -28.04
CA ARG A 66 15.94 7.02 -26.88
C ARG A 66 14.94 7.81 -26.02
N ILE A 67 15.00 7.62 -24.70
CA ILE A 67 14.16 8.36 -23.75
C ILE A 67 14.29 9.89 -23.91
N LYS A 68 15.47 10.38 -24.25
CA LYS A 68 15.74 11.80 -24.48
C LYS A 68 15.01 12.41 -25.69
N GLN A 69 14.40 11.59 -26.55
CA GLN A 69 13.59 12.07 -27.67
C GLN A 69 12.15 12.43 -27.25
N ILE A 70 11.78 12.08 -26.01
CA ILE A 70 10.52 12.47 -25.43
C ILE A 70 10.62 13.94 -25.02
N THR A 71 9.77 14.78 -25.57
CA THR A 71 9.64 16.21 -25.29
C THR A 71 8.32 16.44 -24.53
N PRO A 72 8.12 17.61 -23.89
CA PRO A 72 6.82 17.94 -23.30
C PRO A 72 5.67 17.82 -24.29
N ASP A 73 5.84 18.36 -25.49
CA ASP A 73 4.78 18.39 -26.52
C ASP A 73 4.36 16.99 -26.96
N ASN A 74 5.33 16.12 -27.31
CA ASN A 74 4.97 14.75 -27.70
C ASN A 74 4.48 13.88 -26.54
N ALA A 75 4.86 14.21 -25.30
CA ALA A 75 4.32 13.59 -24.10
C ALA A 75 2.84 13.96 -23.86
N GLU A 76 2.47 15.21 -24.09
CA GLU A 76 1.07 15.66 -24.02
C GLU A 76 0.22 15.01 -25.10
N GLN A 77 0.73 14.96 -26.34
CA GLN A 77 0.07 14.26 -27.46
C GLN A 77 -0.16 12.78 -27.14
N TYR A 78 0.85 12.09 -26.62
CA TYR A 78 0.72 10.68 -26.19
C TYR A 78 -0.38 10.49 -25.14
N LEU A 79 -0.43 11.34 -24.12
CA LEU A 79 -1.45 11.26 -23.09
C LEU A 79 -2.85 11.57 -23.64
N GLY A 80 -2.97 12.50 -24.60
CA GLY A 80 -4.21 12.79 -25.30
C GLY A 80 -4.73 11.58 -26.06
N LEU A 81 -3.90 10.97 -26.91
CA LEU A 81 -4.24 9.75 -27.64
C LEU A 81 -4.63 8.60 -26.70
N LYS A 82 -3.90 8.45 -25.59
CA LYS A 82 -4.20 7.41 -24.60
C LYS A 82 -5.52 7.64 -23.87
N ARG A 83 -5.87 8.89 -23.58
CA ARG A 83 -7.18 9.28 -23.02
C ARG A 83 -8.30 8.91 -23.99
N ASP A 84 -8.13 9.25 -25.25
CA ASP A 84 -9.14 9.04 -26.29
C ASP A 84 -9.34 7.56 -26.62
N ASN A 85 -8.34 6.71 -26.32
CA ASN A 85 -8.46 5.25 -26.34
C ASN A 85 -8.97 4.65 -25.00
N PHE A 86 -9.73 5.42 -24.22
CA PHE A 86 -10.41 5.00 -22.99
C PHE A 86 -9.51 4.50 -21.87
N ALA A 87 -8.31 5.03 -21.74
CA ALA A 87 -7.45 4.74 -20.60
C ALA A 87 -8.11 5.20 -19.29
N SER A 88 -7.97 4.39 -18.24
CA SER A 88 -8.45 4.77 -16.92
C SER A 88 -7.68 5.97 -16.37
N GLN A 89 -8.33 6.79 -15.52
CA GLN A 89 -7.69 7.93 -14.85
C GLN A 89 -6.39 7.54 -14.15
N LYS A 90 -6.37 6.35 -13.52
CA LYS A 90 -5.18 5.83 -12.84
C LYS A 90 -4.03 5.55 -13.82
N ALA A 91 -4.32 5.07 -15.02
CA ALA A 91 -3.30 4.83 -16.06
C ALA A 91 -2.74 6.15 -16.59
N LEU A 92 -3.61 7.12 -16.88
CA LEU A 92 -3.20 8.46 -17.32
C LEU A 92 -2.36 9.17 -16.26
N ASP A 93 -2.79 9.18 -15.00
CA ASP A 93 -2.06 9.82 -13.91
C ASP A 93 -0.70 9.15 -13.64
N ARG A 94 -0.60 7.81 -13.81
CA ARG A 94 0.67 7.07 -13.71
C ARG A 94 1.65 7.51 -14.80
N ASP A 95 1.18 7.54 -16.04
CA ASP A 95 2.04 7.82 -17.19
C ASP A 95 2.42 9.31 -17.22
N ARG A 96 1.48 10.21 -16.95
CA ARG A 96 1.75 11.63 -16.75
C ARG A 96 2.83 11.87 -15.71
N LYS A 97 2.71 11.19 -14.54
CA LYS A 97 3.70 11.31 -13.46
C LYS A 97 5.07 10.80 -13.89
N ALA A 98 5.14 9.69 -14.62
CA ALA A 98 6.41 9.15 -15.11
C ALA A 98 7.09 10.11 -16.10
N LEU A 99 6.34 10.69 -17.02
CA LEU A 99 6.79 11.69 -17.98
C LEU A 99 7.26 12.96 -17.28
N SER A 100 6.43 13.51 -16.38
CA SER A 100 6.75 14.71 -15.61
C SER A 100 8.06 14.55 -14.82
N ILE A 101 8.26 13.41 -14.16
CA ILE A 101 9.50 13.13 -13.42
C ILE A 101 10.69 13.02 -14.37
N ALA A 102 10.53 12.32 -15.49
CA ALA A 102 11.62 12.13 -16.46
C ALA A 102 12.07 13.45 -17.09
N LEU A 103 11.13 14.27 -17.51
CA LEU A 103 11.34 15.54 -18.18
C LEU A 103 11.73 16.68 -17.19
N GLY A 104 11.35 16.56 -15.93
CA GLY A 104 11.54 17.62 -14.94
C GLY A 104 10.60 18.82 -15.09
N VAL A 105 9.47 18.63 -15.80
CA VAL A 105 8.44 19.64 -16.03
C VAL A 105 7.05 19.12 -15.64
N GLU A 106 6.15 20.03 -15.31
CA GLU A 106 4.77 19.65 -15.05
C GLU A 106 4.00 19.45 -16.34
N ILE A 107 3.51 18.23 -16.54
CA ILE A 107 2.59 17.93 -17.63
C ILE A 107 1.17 18.07 -17.09
N PRO A 108 0.27 18.81 -17.79
CA PRO A 108 -1.11 19.02 -17.36
C PRO A 108 -1.85 17.70 -17.13
N ARG A 109 -2.75 17.71 -16.14
CA ARG A 109 -3.59 16.53 -15.86
C ARG A 109 -4.74 16.48 -16.86
N LEU A 110 -4.85 15.37 -17.57
CA LEU A 110 -5.99 15.07 -18.42
C LEU A 110 -7.03 14.26 -17.63
N LYS A 111 -8.30 14.63 -17.76
CA LYS A 111 -9.42 13.85 -17.22
C LYS A 111 -9.72 12.69 -18.17
N ALA A 112 -9.86 11.47 -17.62
CA ALA A 112 -10.25 10.30 -18.41
C ALA A 112 -11.65 10.49 -19.01
N VAL A 113 -11.87 9.90 -20.18
CA VAL A 113 -13.19 9.88 -20.85
C VAL A 113 -14.14 8.93 -20.12
N SER A 114 -13.62 7.76 -19.67
CA SER A 114 -14.41 6.79 -18.94
C SER A 114 -14.47 7.10 -17.45
N GLU A 115 -15.66 7.06 -16.86
CA GLU A 115 -15.81 7.11 -15.41
C GLU A 115 -15.40 5.78 -14.80
N GLN A 116 -14.65 5.83 -13.70
CA GLN A 116 -14.29 4.65 -12.97
C GLN A 116 -15.44 4.22 -12.06
N VAL A 117 -16.12 3.15 -12.42
CA VAL A 117 -17.06 2.49 -11.49
C VAL A 117 -16.26 1.77 -10.43
N LEU A 118 -16.40 2.23 -9.19
CA LEU A 118 -15.71 1.65 -8.04
C LEU A 118 -16.66 0.64 -7.36
N SER A 119 -16.29 -0.62 -7.39
CA SER A 119 -17.02 -1.70 -6.70
C SER A 119 -16.38 -2.01 -5.35
N SER A 120 -17.19 -2.57 -4.42
CA SER A 120 -16.68 -3.10 -3.16
C SER A 120 -15.61 -4.16 -3.40
N ARG A 121 -14.57 -4.13 -2.58
CA ARG A 121 -13.48 -5.11 -2.58
C ARG A 121 -13.46 -5.95 -1.31
N ALA A 122 -14.36 -5.67 -0.37
CA ALA A 122 -14.44 -6.41 0.87
C ALA A 122 -14.87 -7.87 0.61
N TYR A 123 -14.32 -8.77 1.39
CA TYR A 123 -14.81 -10.14 1.50
C TYR A 123 -15.78 -10.23 2.68
N SER A 124 -16.73 -11.16 2.63
CA SER A 124 -17.45 -11.52 3.85
C SER A 124 -16.54 -12.33 4.79
N THR A 125 -16.90 -12.37 6.08
CA THR A 125 -16.19 -13.19 7.08
C THR A 125 -16.18 -14.66 6.68
N GLU A 126 -17.29 -15.17 6.14
CA GLU A 126 -17.39 -16.54 5.62
C GLU A 126 -16.43 -16.78 4.45
N GLN A 127 -16.34 -15.82 3.50
CA GLN A 127 -15.40 -15.91 2.38
C GLN A 127 -13.95 -15.95 2.87
N ILE A 128 -13.59 -15.11 3.86
CA ILE A 128 -12.24 -15.12 4.46
C ILE A 128 -11.96 -16.47 5.10
N ASN A 129 -12.91 -17.04 5.83
CA ASN A 129 -12.78 -18.35 6.45
C ASN A 129 -12.58 -19.46 5.39
N ASN A 130 -13.34 -19.44 4.31
CA ASN A 130 -13.22 -20.42 3.22
C ASN A 130 -11.87 -20.30 2.49
N ILE A 131 -11.37 -19.07 2.29
CA ILE A 131 -10.05 -18.84 1.70
C ILE A 131 -8.94 -19.38 2.63
N THR A 132 -9.02 -19.10 3.93
CA THR A 132 -8.00 -19.52 4.89
C THR A 132 -7.92 -21.04 5.04
N LYS A 133 -9.03 -21.78 4.92
CA LYS A 133 -9.04 -23.26 4.88
C LYS A 133 -8.22 -23.83 3.72
N SER A 134 -8.04 -23.06 2.63
CA SER A 134 -7.27 -23.46 1.44
C SER A 134 -5.80 -23.01 1.50
N MET A 135 -5.33 -22.51 2.65
CA MET A 135 -3.97 -21.98 2.85
C MET A 135 -3.20 -22.85 3.85
N THR A 136 -1.90 -22.71 3.87
CA THR A 136 -1.08 -23.27 4.95
C THR A 136 -1.37 -22.55 6.26
N ASP A 137 -1.26 -23.22 7.41
CA ASP A 137 -1.55 -22.65 8.74
C ASP A 137 -0.81 -21.33 8.98
N ARG A 138 0.45 -21.28 8.57
CA ARG A 138 1.29 -20.08 8.63
C ARG A 138 0.66 -18.88 7.89
N ASN A 139 0.13 -19.10 6.70
CA ASN A 139 -0.50 -18.06 5.89
C ASN A 139 -1.94 -17.79 6.33
N ALA A 140 -2.67 -18.82 6.76
CA ALA A 140 -4.03 -18.69 7.28
C ALA A 140 -4.04 -17.81 8.54
N LEU A 141 -3.14 -18.04 9.49
CA LEU A 141 -2.98 -17.19 10.68
C LEU A 141 -2.67 -15.75 10.29
N ALA A 142 -1.75 -15.53 9.35
CA ALA A 142 -1.42 -14.18 8.87
C ALA A 142 -2.64 -13.45 8.30
N VAL A 143 -3.51 -14.15 7.56
CA VAL A 143 -4.75 -13.57 7.00
C VAL A 143 -5.76 -13.28 8.12
N LYS A 144 -5.93 -14.18 9.09
CA LYS A 144 -6.80 -13.96 10.25
C LYS A 144 -6.36 -12.73 11.06
N ILE A 145 -5.07 -12.60 11.32
CA ILE A 145 -4.50 -11.41 11.99
C ILE A 145 -4.70 -10.15 11.15
N ALA A 146 -4.48 -10.24 9.83
CA ALA A 146 -4.70 -9.09 8.94
C ALA A 146 -6.17 -8.64 8.92
N HIS A 147 -7.13 -9.57 9.01
CA HIS A 147 -8.55 -9.26 9.15
C HIS A 147 -8.85 -8.65 10.52
N ASN A 148 -8.42 -9.30 11.60
CA ASN A 148 -8.72 -8.90 12.97
C ASN A 148 -8.17 -7.50 13.33
N ALA A 149 -7.01 -7.12 12.79
CA ALA A 149 -6.32 -5.87 13.10
C ALA A 149 -6.20 -4.89 11.91
N GLY A 150 -6.88 -5.15 10.79
CA GLY A 150 -6.87 -4.28 9.63
C GLY A 150 -5.51 -4.09 8.98
N LEU A 151 -4.64 -5.12 8.94
CA LEU A 151 -3.25 -4.99 8.51
C LEU A 151 -3.08 -5.06 6.99
N ARG A 152 -2.06 -4.36 6.49
CA ARG A 152 -1.52 -4.57 5.14
C ARG A 152 -0.56 -5.76 5.13
N ALA A 153 -0.42 -6.42 3.98
CA ALA A 153 0.47 -7.57 3.82
C ALA A 153 1.90 -7.34 4.34
N HIS A 154 2.49 -6.18 4.09
CA HIS A 154 3.86 -5.89 4.53
C HIS A 154 3.95 -5.53 6.02
N GLU A 155 2.86 -5.05 6.64
CA GLU A 155 2.82 -4.73 8.07
C GLU A 155 2.97 -5.99 8.93
N LEU A 156 2.54 -7.15 8.43
CA LEU A 156 2.77 -8.44 9.07
C LEU A 156 4.27 -8.80 9.20
N LEU A 157 5.11 -8.28 8.30
CA LEU A 157 6.57 -8.46 8.38
C LEU A 157 7.22 -7.57 9.44
N THR A 158 6.52 -6.54 9.91
CA THR A 158 7.02 -5.55 10.89
C THR A 158 6.39 -5.73 12.27
N LEU A 159 5.49 -6.69 12.41
CA LEU A 159 4.72 -6.93 13.63
C LEU A 159 5.67 -7.25 14.79
N LYS A 160 5.48 -6.56 15.91
CA LYS A 160 6.26 -6.70 17.14
C LYS A 160 5.43 -6.39 18.38
N ARG A 161 5.82 -6.84 19.55
CA ARG A 161 5.17 -6.53 20.82
C ARG A 161 5.24 -5.03 21.12
N ALA A 162 4.31 -4.54 21.93
CA ALA A 162 4.26 -3.15 22.30
C ALA A 162 5.49 -2.66 23.09
N ASP A 163 6.09 -3.54 23.87
CA ASP A 163 7.33 -3.27 24.64
C ASP A 163 8.61 -3.26 23.80
N GLU A 164 8.55 -3.70 22.55
CA GLU A 164 9.70 -3.70 21.63
C GLU A 164 9.86 -2.40 20.83
N GLY A 165 9.15 -1.33 21.21
CA GLY A 165 9.28 -0.04 20.57
C GLY A 165 8.20 0.94 20.96
N THR A 166 8.10 2.03 20.21
CA THR A 166 7.12 3.09 20.47
C THR A 166 6.35 3.42 19.20
N LYS A 167 5.08 3.81 19.36
CA LYS A 167 4.31 4.40 18.26
C LYS A 167 4.88 5.76 17.87
N THR A 168 4.64 6.16 16.63
CA THR A 168 5.07 7.48 16.14
C THR A 168 4.45 8.59 16.99
N THR A 169 5.29 9.41 17.63
CA THR A 169 4.87 10.47 18.54
C THR A 169 4.55 11.80 17.84
N SER A 170 4.95 11.96 16.59
CA SER A 170 4.66 13.15 15.78
C SER A 170 3.21 13.22 15.28
N ARG A 171 2.35 12.31 15.73
CA ARG A 171 0.91 12.25 15.41
C ARG A 171 0.09 12.23 16.68
N THR A 172 -0.99 13.00 16.69
CA THR A 172 -2.00 12.93 17.75
C THR A 172 -2.90 11.73 17.50
N TRP A 173 -2.90 10.80 18.43
CA TRP A 173 -3.72 9.59 18.38
C TRP A 173 -4.94 9.77 19.27
N THR A 174 -6.14 9.43 18.79
CA THR A 174 -7.32 9.38 19.66
C THR A 174 -7.24 8.21 20.63
N GLU A 175 -7.75 8.39 21.83
CA GLU A 175 -7.86 7.33 22.84
C GLU A 175 -8.97 6.33 22.51
N ASP A 176 -9.94 6.72 21.66
CA ASP A 176 -11.06 5.89 21.24
C ASP A 176 -10.67 4.73 20.31
N ARG A 177 -9.40 4.69 19.87
CA ARG A 177 -8.92 3.56 19.08
C ARG A 177 -9.08 2.26 19.87
N PHE A 178 -9.62 1.27 19.22
CA PHE A 178 -9.91 -0.06 19.77
C PHE A 178 -10.97 -0.08 20.87
N ALA A 179 -11.64 1.05 21.14
CA ALA A 179 -12.72 1.10 22.13
C ALA A 179 -13.72 -0.03 21.89
N GLY A 180 -14.11 -0.72 22.96
CA GLY A 180 -15.04 -1.83 22.92
C GLY A 180 -14.51 -3.16 22.40
N ARG A 181 -13.20 -3.28 22.16
CA ARG A 181 -12.55 -4.54 21.81
C ARG A 181 -11.53 -4.95 22.87
N ASP A 182 -11.46 -6.24 23.14
CA ASP A 182 -10.46 -6.85 24.00
C ASP A 182 -9.37 -7.51 23.17
N GLY A 183 -8.13 -7.41 23.62
CA GLY A 183 -7.00 -8.01 22.92
C GLY A 183 -5.65 -7.54 23.44
N THR A 184 -4.62 -8.00 22.79
CA THR A 184 -3.24 -7.63 23.07
C THR A 184 -2.75 -6.61 22.05
N VAL A 185 -2.12 -5.53 22.54
CA VAL A 185 -1.57 -4.46 21.69
C VAL A 185 -0.22 -4.87 21.13
N TYR A 186 -0.09 -4.70 19.82
CA TYR A 186 1.16 -4.86 19.08
C TYR A 186 1.50 -3.57 18.32
N LEU A 187 2.71 -3.49 17.81
CA LEU A 187 3.17 -2.41 16.93
C LEU A 187 3.43 -2.92 15.53
N VAL A 188 3.05 -2.12 14.53
CA VAL A 188 3.41 -2.34 13.13
C VAL A 188 3.94 -1.06 12.52
N THR A 189 4.90 -1.20 11.58
CA THR A 189 5.42 -0.08 10.82
C THR A 189 4.87 -0.12 9.40
N GLY A 190 4.09 0.88 9.06
CA GLY A 190 3.44 1.03 7.77
C GLY A 190 4.32 1.70 6.71
N LYS A 191 3.75 1.93 5.54
CA LYS A 191 4.40 2.67 4.45
C LYS A 191 4.74 4.09 4.93
N GLY A 192 5.97 4.53 4.65
CA GLY A 192 6.47 5.85 5.07
C GLY A 192 7.01 5.90 6.49
N GLY A 193 7.19 4.74 7.14
CA GLY A 193 7.83 4.65 8.45
C GLY A 193 6.89 4.93 9.64
N LEU A 194 5.59 5.14 9.40
CA LEU A 194 4.62 5.32 10.48
C LEU A 194 4.50 4.04 11.31
N THR A 195 4.89 4.09 12.57
CA THR A 195 4.67 3.02 13.54
C THR A 195 3.40 3.30 14.32
N ARG A 196 2.48 2.34 14.34
CA ARG A 196 1.21 2.43 15.06
C ARG A 196 0.93 1.20 15.90
N GLU A 197 0.11 1.39 16.90
CA GLU A 197 -0.51 0.32 17.65
C GLU A 197 -1.58 -0.36 16.81
N VAL A 198 -1.73 -1.66 17.01
CA VAL A 198 -2.80 -2.50 16.50
C VAL A 198 -3.26 -3.44 17.60
N LEU A 199 -4.54 -3.72 17.67
CA LEU A 199 -5.10 -4.65 18.64
C LEU A 199 -5.36 -6.00 17.95
N ILE A 200 -4.86 -7.08 18.55
CA ILE A 200 -5.08 -8.45 18.10
C ILE A 200 -5.84 -9.18 19.23
N SER A 201 -6.95 -9.85 18.89
CA SER A 201 -7.73 -10.61 19.86
C SER A 201 -6.85 -11.61 20.62
N ASN A 202 -7.17 -11.87 21.88
CA ASN A 202 -6.33 -12.67 22.78
C ASN A 202 -6.03 -14.07 22.22
N ASP A 203 -7.01 -14.72 21.56
CA ASP A 203 -6.80 -16.05 20.98
C ASP A 203 -5.78 -16.01 19.82
N LEU A 204 -5.89 -15.03 18.92
CA LEU A 204 -4.95 -14.84 17.81
C LEU A 204 -3.58 -14.39 18.32
N ALA A 205 -3.54 -13.58 19.37
CA ALA A 205 -2.29 -13.18 20.02
C ALA A 205 -1.57 -14.38 20.64
N LYS A 206 -2.29 -15.28 21.30
CA LYS A 206 -1.74 -16.54 21.84
C LYS A 206 -1.16 -17.42 20.73
N GLU A 207 -1.90 -17.60 19.62
CA GLU A 207 -1.42 -18.36 18.48
C GLU A 207 -0.19 -17.71 17.83
N LEU A 208 -0.18 -16.37 17.71
CA LEU A 208 0.92 -15.59 17.20
C LEU A 208 2.18 -15.75 18.06
N GLU A 209 2.05 -15.63 19.38
CA GLU A 209 3.18 -15.80 20.32
C GLU A 209 3.77 -17.21 20.27
N GLY A 210 2.95 -18.22 20.05
CA GLY A 210 3.42 -19.60 19.83
C GLY A 210 4.26 -19.78 18.55
N ARG A 211 4.25 -18.79 17.65
CA ARG A 211 5.05 -18.77 16.41
C ARG A 211 6.18 -17.72 16.45
N ARG A 212 6.50 -17.22 17.64
CA ARG A 212 7.58 -16.26 17.79
C ARG A 212 8.93 -16.94 17.56
N HIS A 213 9.75 -16.31 16.71
CA HIS A 213 11.15 -16.73 16.54
C HIS A 213 11.95 -16.39 17.80
N GLU A 214 12.86 -17.28 18.20
CA GLU A 214 13.83 -17.00 19.28
C GLU A 214 14.66 -15.75 18.95
N GLN A 215 15.08 -15.65 17.68
CA GLN A 215 15.78 -14.50 17.13
C GLN A 215 15.04 -13.98 15.90
N PRO A 216 14.81 -12.65 15.77
CA PRO A 216 14.20 -12.08 14.59
C PRO A 216 14.94 -12.44 13.30
N GLN A 217 14.21 -12.79 12.24
CA GLN A 217 14.76 -13.21 10.96
C GLN A 217 14.67 -12.10 9.91
N THR A 218 15.72 -11.93 9.13
CA THR A 218 15.68 -11.00 7.99
C THR A 218 14.85 -11.61 6.85
N LYS A 219 13.78 -10.92 6.48
CA LYS A 219 12.92 -11.29 5.36
C LYS A 219 12.93 -10.20 4.30
N MET A 220 13.34 -10.55 3.10
CA MET A 220 13.30 -9.63 1.97
C MET A 220 11.93 -9.68 1.27
N ASP A 221 11.31 -8.52 1.11
CA ASP A 221 10.12 -8.33 0.27
C ASP A 221 10.32 -7.13 -0.65
N ARG A 222 10.23 -7.35 -1.96
CA ARG A 222 10.37 -6.32 -3.01
C ARG A 222 11.63 -5.45 -2.87
N GLY A 223 12.76 -6.06 -2.53
CA GLY A 223 14.04 -5.38 -2.37
C GLY A 223 14.21 -4.62 -1.06
N ILE A 224 13.30 -4.79 -0.10
CA ILE A 224 13.39 -4.21 1.24
C ILE A 224 13.56 -5.35 2.25
N ASN A 225 14.54 -5.21 3.14
CA ASN A 225 14.76 -6.14 4.23
C ASN A 225 13.91 -5.75 5.45
N TYR A 226 13.15 -6.71 5.96
CA TYR A 226 12.32 -6.59 7.16
C TYR A 226 12.86 -7.51 8.24
N LEU A 227 12.81 -7.08 9.48
CA LEU A 227 13.13 -7.88 10.64
C LEU A 227 11.86 -8.54 11.16
N GLN A 228 11.59 -9.77 10.69
CA GLN A 228 10.40 -10.53 11.02
C GLN A 228 10.57 -11.27 12.33
N ARG A 229 9.63 -11.12 13.26
CA ARG A 229 9.67 -11.71 14.60
C ARG A 229 8.84 -12.97 14.77
N TYR A 230 7.93 -13.23 13.85
CA TYR A 230 6.97 -14.33 13.93
C TYR A 230 6.99 -15.16 12.65
N ASP A 231 6.89 -16.48 12.78
CA ASP A 231 6.74 -17.39 11.64
C ASP A 231 5.31 -17.33 11.08
N ILE A 232 4.98 -16.23 10.45
CA ILE A 232 3.72 -16.00 9.72
C ILE A 232 4.00 -15.51 8.30
N GLY A 233 3.01 -15.62 7.43
CA GLY A 233 3.10 -15.06 6.09
C GLY A 233 3.12 -13.53 6.11
N GLY A 234 3.71 -12.92 5.08
CA GLY A 234 3.72 -11.47 4.91
C GLY A 234 4.14 -11.03 3.52
N GLY A 235 4.02 -9.72 3.27
CA GLY A 235 4.48 -9.09 2.04
C GLY A 235 3.83 -9.64 0.77
N ASN A 236 4.58 -9.59 -0.33
CA ASN A 236 4.10 -10.01 -1.64
C ASN A 236 3.83 -11.52 -1.74
N ALA A 237 4.62 -12.33 -1.04
CA ALA A 237 4.45 -13.78 -1.02
C ALA A 237 3.08 -14.16 -0.44
N LEU A 238 2.68 -13.56 0.69
CA LEU A 238 1.35 -13.76 1.26
C LEU A 238 0.25 -13.26 0.33
N SER A 239 0.40 -12.06 -0.26
CA SER A 239 -0.57 -11.50 -1.20
C SER A 239 -0.81 -12.43 -2.39
N SER A 240 0.25 -13.01 -2.96
CA SER A 240 0.16 -13.96 -4.06
C SER A 240 -0.46 -15.29 -3.64
N SER A 241 -0.11 -15.79 -2.45
CA SER A 241 -0.71 -17.01 -1.87
C SER A 241 -2.20 -16.83 -1.63
N PHE A 242 -2.60 -15.70 -1.04
CA PHE A 242 -4.01 -15.36 -0.81
C PHE A 242 -4.81 -15.27 -2.13
N THR A 243 -4.26 -14.61 -3.16
CA THR A 243 -4.94 -14.51 -4.46
C THR A 243 -5.20 -15.89 -5.05
N ARG A 244 -4.21 -16.79 -5.02
CA ARG A 244 -4.40 -18.17 -5.51
C ARG A 244 -5.40 -18.95 -4.66
N ALA A 245 -5.38 -18.81 -3.34
CA ALA A 245 -6.33 -19.46 -2.44
C ALA A 245 -7.76 -18.93 -2.65
N SER A 246 -7.92 -17.61 -2.83
CA SER A 246 -9.20 -16.97 -3.14
C SER A 246 -9.77 -17.49 -4.47
N GLN A 247 -8.94 -17.63 -5.52
CA GLN A 247 -9.35 -18.19 -6.80
C GLN A 247 -9.82 -19.64 -6.66
N ARG A 248 -9.15 -20.47 -5.84
CA ARG A 248 -9.57 -21.85 -5.60
C ARG A 248 -10.87 -21.94 -4.80
N ALA A 249 -11.03 -21.08 -3.78
CA ALA A 249 -12.16 -21.16 -2.87
C ALA A 249 -13.42 -20.46 -3.38
N LEU A 250 -13.27 -19.37 -4.16
CA LEU A 250 -14.36 -18.47 -4.53
C LEU A 250 -14.47 -18.24 -6.05
N THR A 251 -13.56 -18.74 -6.87
CA THR A 251 -13.45 -18.48 -8.32
C THR A 251 -13.08 -17.04 -8.70
N PHE A 252 -12.92 -16.13 -7.73
CA PHE A 252 -12.49 -14.75 -7.93
C PHE A 252 -11.50 -14.30 -6.85
N SER A 253 -10.86 -13.13 -7.06
CA SER A 253 -10.02 -12.50 -6.03
C SER A 253 -10.03 -10.99 -6.12
N HIS A 254 -10.29 -10.34 -5.00
CA HIS A 254 -10.07 -8.90 -4.80
C HIS A 254 -8.67 -8.61 -4.22
N GLY A 255 -7.84 -9.66 -4.03
CA GLY A 255 -6.53 -9.59 -3.37
C GLY A 255 -6.63 -9.42 -1.85
N LEU A 256 -5.51 -9.65 -1.16
CA LEU A 256 -5.46 -9.58 0.32
C LEU A 256 -5.91 -8.22 0.88
N HIS A 257 -5.82 -7.14 0.09
CA HIS A 257 -6.28 -5.82 0.53
C HIS A 257 -7.79 -5.77 0.81
N GLY A 258 -8.58 -6.63 0.16
CA GLY A 258 -10.01 -6.77 0.42
C GLY A 258 -10.34 -7.20 1.86
N VAL A 259 -9.44 -7.93 2.51
CA VAL A 259 -9.56 -8.29 3.92
C VAL A 259 -9.53 -7.05 4.84
N ARG A 260 -8.69 -6.06 4.50
CA ARG A 260 -8.62 -4.80 5.23
C ARG A 260 -9.84 -3.90 4.93
N HIS A 261 -10.43 -4.00 3.73
CA HIS A 261 -11.73 -3.35 3.46
C HIS A 261 -12.81 -3.90 4.41
N ARG A 262 -12.84 -5.23 4.60
CA ARG A 262 -13.80 -5.85 5.52
C ARG A 262 -13.61 -5.35 6.95
N TYR A 263 -12.38 -5.33 7.46
CA TYR A 263 -12.10 -4.75 8.77
C TYR A 263 -12.66 -3.33 8.92
N ALA A 264 -12.42 -2.46 7.93
CA ALA A 264 -12.87 -1.06 8.01
C ALA A 264 -14.40 -0.96 8.10
N GLN A 265 -15.12 -1.74 7.28
CA GLN A 265 -16.59 -1.76 7.27
C GLN A 265 -17.14 -2.29 8.59
N GLU A 266 -16.70 -3.47 9.03
CA GLU A 266 -17.12 -4.06 10.30
C GLU A 266 -16.86 -3.14 11.48
N ARG A 267 -15.69 -2.49 11.48
CA ARG A 267 -15.27 -1.64 12.60
C ARG A 267 -16.07 -0.35 12.69
N ILE A 268 -16.41 0.27 11.57
CA ILE A 268 -17.28 1.45 11.55
C ILE A 268 -18.67 1.09 12.07
N ASP A 269 -19.25 -0.02 11.60
CA ASP A 269 -20.58 -0.46 12.06
C ASP A 269 -20.55 -0.79 13.56
N GLU A 270 -19.52 -1.48 14.04
CA GLU A 270 -19.33 -1.80 15.46
C GLU A 270 -19.26 -0.54 16.33
N ILE A 271 -18.46 0.46 15.92
CA ILE A 271 -18.32 1.72 16.67
C ILE A 271 -19.64 2.49 16.69
N LYS A 272 -20.30 2.62 15.55
CA LYS A 272 -21.60 3.30 15.45
C LYS A 272 -22.65 2.68 16.37
N LEU A 273 -22.77 1.35 16.33
CA LEU A 273 -23.75 0.61 17.14
C LEU A 273 -23.43 0.65 18.64
N LYS A 274 -22.16 0.51 18.99
CA LYS A 274 -21.75 0.36 20.39
C LYS A 274 -21.67 1.69 21.13
N PHE A 275 -21.29 2.77 20.45
CA PHE A 275 -21.06 4.08 21.06
C PHE A 275 -22.07 5.15 20.62
N ASN A 276 -23.02 4.78 19.76
CA ASN A 276 -24.05 5.69 19.21
C ASN A 276 -23.45 6.99 18.66
N VAL A 277 -22.35 6.88 17.93
CA VAL A 277 -21.69 8.02 17.27
C VAL A 277 -22.05 8.07 15.78
N ASP A 278 -21.93 9.25 15.19
CA ASP A 278 -22.17 9.43 13.77
C ASP A 278 -21.11 8.73 12.88
N HIS A 279 -21.40 8.68 11.58
CA HIS A 279 -20.53 8.00 10.60
C HIS A 279 -19.16 8.66 10.52
N ASP A 280 -19.06 9.97 10.55
CA ASP A 280 -17.82 10.70 10.39
C ASP A 280 -16.89 10.48 11.59
N SER A 281 -17.44 10.52 12.79
CA SER A 281 -16.71 10.20 14.02
C SER A 281 -16.19 8.77 14.03
N ALA A 282 -17.02 7.79 13.68
CA ALA A 282 -16.60 6.39 13.57
C ALA A 282 -15.52 6.20 12.49
N ARG A 283 -15.67 6.85 11.34
CA ARG A 283 -14.71 6.81 10.24
C ARG A 283 -13.35 7.36 10.66
N ASP A 284 -13.29 8.45 11.41
CA ASP A 284 -12.05 9.08 11.85
C ASP A 284 -11.30 8.22 12.88
N ILE A 285 -12.01 7.53 13.76
CA ILE A 285 -11.43 6.53 14.68
C ILE A 285 -10.81 5.40 13.85
N VAL A 286 -11.58 4.80 12.94
CA VAL A 286 -11.10 3.70 12.09
C VAL A 286 -9.95 4.14 11.17
N ALA A 287 -9.97 5.39 10.70
CA ALA A 287 -8.86 5.95 9.93
C ALA A 287 -7.55 5.88 10.71
N GLN A 288 -7.56 6.22 12.00
CA GLN A 288 -6.36 6.15 12.85
C GLN A 288 -5.96 4.70 13.16
N GLU A 289 -6.91 3.80 13.41
CA GLU A 289 -6.63 2.36 13.56
C GLU A 289 -5.94 1.79 12.32
N LEU A 290 -6.33 2.26 11.13
CA LEU A 290 -5.71 1.89 9.86
C LEU A 290 -4.40 2.66 9.55
N GLY A 291 -4.01 3.64 10.38
CA GLY A 291 -2.83 4.49 10.15
C GLY A 291 -3.03 5.54 9.06
N HIS A 292 -4.27 5.96 8.86
CA HIS A 292 -4.63 7.15 8.09
C HIS A 292 -4.97 8.27 9.08
N PHE A 293 -4.68 9.52 8.73
CA PHE A 293 -5.05 10.68 9.57
C PHE A 293 -6.01 11.61 8.81
N ARG A 294 -6.67 11.08 7.80
CA ARG A 294 -7.70 11.75 7.02
C ARG A 294 -8.79 10.73 6.73
N GLY A 295 -10.01 11.05 7.14
CA GLY A 295 -11.19 10.20 6.95
C GLY A 295 -11.51 9.92 5.49
N ASP A 296 -11.28 10.92 4.59
CA ASP A 296 -11.49 10.79 3.14
C ASP A 296 -10.74 9.60 2.51
N ILE A 297 -9.55 9.27 3.02
CA ILE A 297 -8.79 8.09 2.57
C ILE A 297 -9.49 6.80 2.99
N THR A 298 -10.19 6.82 4.13
CA THR A 298 -10.89 5.64 4.67
C THR A 298 -12.16 5.35 3.89
N GLU A 299 -12.81 6.36 3.29
CA GLU A 299 -13.98 6.18 2.40
C GLU A 299 -13.73 5.16 1.27
N VAL A 300 -12.50 5.06 0.79
CA VAL A 300 -12.14 4.07 -0.24
C VAL A 300 -12.36 2.63 0.23
N TYR A 301 -12.34 2.39 1.54
CA TYR A 301 -12.53 1.06 2.14
C TYR A 301 -14.00 0.74 2.41
N LEU A 302 -14.89 1.74 2.36
CA LEU A 302 -16.29 1.61 2.74
C LEU A 302 -17.23 1.29 1.56
N ARG A 303 -16.68 1.08 0.40
CA ARG A 303 -17.41 0.77 -0.84
C ARG A 303 -17.75 -0.68 -0.97
#